data_b91904c561f442bb6ec020f0d182fb3c
#
_entry.id   b91904c561f442bb6ec020f0d182fb3c
#
_cell.length_a   1.000
_cell.length_b   1.000
_cell.length_c   1.000
_cell.angle_alpha   90.00
_cell.angle_beta   90.00
_cell.angle_gamma   90.00
#
_symmetry.space_group_name_H-M   'P 1'
#
loop_
_entity.id
_entity.type
_entity.pdbx_description
1 polymer ?
#
loop_
_entity_poly.entity_id
_entity_poly.type
_entity_poly.pdbx_seq_one_letter_code
_entity_poly.pdbx_strand_id
1 'polypeptide(L)'
;MAKSKVFKNCLALLLITLVAGFALAVVNEITAKPISEAENKAKMAAYESVFSGVEFEEINSSDKLIKAENDSAPVQNASVDDVLRAVDKNGNTVGYVMSATSASGYGGDVKIAIGISVADDKITGFKVLSHSETAGLGAKCTEDDFQNQFAGKSAGKLSYVKNAAASDSEID
;
A
#
# COMPACT_ATOMS: atom_id res chain seq x y z
N MET A 1 -6.20 -20.23 -54.25
CA MET A 1 -6.82 -18.96 -53.80
C MET A 1 -7.04 -18.83 -52.28
N ALA A 2 -7.38 -19.89 -51.54
CA ALA A 2 -7.60 -19.84 -50.08
C ALA A 2 -6.33 -19.45 -49.25
N LYS A 3 -5.15 -20.03 -49.56
CA LYS A 3 -3.89 -19.79 -48.87
C LYS A 3 -3.43 -18.29 -48.89
N SER A 4 -3.70 -17.60 -49.98
CA SER A 4 -3.35 -16.15 -50.09
C SER A 4 -4.26 -15.25 -49.25
N LYS A 5 -5.55 -15.61 -49.09
CA LYS A 5 -6.47 -14.87 -48.21
C LYS A 5 -6.13 -15.08 -46.74
N VAL A 6 -5.83 -16.33 -46.35
CA VAL A 6 -5.39 -16.64 -44.98
C VAL A 6 -4.13 -15.86 -44.63
N PHE A 7 -3.12 -15.89 -45.51
CA PHE A 7 -1.89 -15.15 -45.28
C PHE A 7 -2.11 -13.63 -45.12
N LYS A 8 -2.95 -13.01 -45.96
CA LYS A 8 -3.30 -11.58 -45.85
C LYS A 8 -4.02 -11.27 -44.54
N ASN A 9 -4.93 -12.13 -44.11
CA ASN A 9 -5.64 -11.94 -42.85
C ASN A 9 -4.71 -12.10 -41.63
N CYS A 10 -3.77 -13.05 -41.65
CA CYS A 10 -2.76 -13.21 -40.62
C CYS A 10 -1.83 -11.99 -40.54
N LEU A 11 -1.40 -11.48 -41.71
CA LEU A 11 -0.58 -10.27 -41.75
C LEU A 11 -1.31 -9.03 -41.26
N ALA A 12 -2.60 -8.87 -41.62
CA ALA A 12 -3.41 -7.77 -41.14
C ALA A 12 -3.61 -7.84 -39.63
N LEU A 13 -3.88 -9.01 -39.07
CA LEU A 13 -4.00 -9.21 -37.62
C LEU A 13 -2.68 -8.87 -36.89
N LEU A 14 -1.55 -9.36 -37.44
CA LEU A 14 -0.24 -9.06 -36.88
C LEU A 14 0.07 -7.56 -36.89
N LEU A 15 -0.26 -6.84 -37.97
CA LEU A 15 -0.09 -5.39 -38.03
C LEU A 15 -0.96 -4.64 -37.01
N ILE A 16 -2.23 -5.06 -36.85
CA ILE A 16 -3.14 -4.44 -35.89
C ILE A 16 -2.63 -4.64 -34.46
N THR A 17 -2.22 -5.87 -34.12
CA THR A 17 -1.71 -6.17 -32.77
C THR A 17 -0.39 -5.45 -32.49
N LEU A 18 0.48 -5.31 -33.48
CA LEU A 18 1.74 -4.56 -33.36
C LEU A 18 1.49 -3.07 -33.12
N VAL A 19 0.58 -2.46 -33.90
CA VAL A 19 0.21 -1.05 -33.73
C VAL A 19 -0.45 -0.81 -32.38
N ALA A 20 -1.37 -1.70 -31.96
CA ALA A 20 -2.03 -1.60 -30.66
C ALA A 20 -1.03 -1.75 -29.50
N GLY A 21 -0.12 -2.74 -29.57
CA GLY A 21 0.93 -2.95 -28.58
C GLY A 21 1.89 -1.77 -28.50
N PHE A 22 2.27 -1.21 -29.63
CA PHE A 22 3.11 -0.01 -29.66
C PHE A 22 2.41 1.21 -29.05
N ALA A 23 1.14 1.44 -29.40
CA ALA A 23 0.35 2.54 -28.83
C ALA A 23 0.22 2.42 -27.30
N LEU A 24 -0.04 1.22 -26.78
CA LEU A 24 -0.09 0.95 -25.35
C LEU A 24 1.26 1.19 -24.66
N ALA A 25 2.37 0.77 -25.29
CA ALA A 25 3.71 0.99 -24.75
C ALA A 25 4.04 2.49 -24.66
N VAL A 26 3.70 3.28 -25.68
CA VAL A 26 3.91 4.73 -25.67
C VAL A 26 3.06 5.41 -24.59
N VAL A 27 1.79 5.04 -24.45
CA VAL A 27 0.94 5.58 -23.39
C VAL A 27 1.50 5.24 -22.02
N ASN A 28 1.91 3.98 -21.80
CA ASN A 28 2.51 3.56 -20.54
C ASN A 28 3.79 4.36 -20.21
N GLU A 29 4.67 4.56 -21.17
CA GLU A 29 5.91 5.34 -20.98
C GLU A 29 5.62 6.79 -20.55
N ILE A 30 4.64 7.43 -21.19
CA ILE A 30 4.27 8.81 -20.88
C ILE A 30 3.57 8.92 -19.51
N THR A 31 2.79 7.91 -19.13
CA THR A 31 1.94 7.96 -17.91
C THR A 31 2.63 7.37 -16.68
N ALA A 32 3.63 6.52 -16.83
CA ALA A 32 4.30 5.86 -15.70
C ALA A 32 4.89 6.85 -14.70
N LYS A 33 5.59 7.88 -15.18
CA LYS A 33 6.21 8.88 -14.32
C LYS A 33 5.19 9.73 -13.54
N PRO A 34 4.19 10.38 -14.16
CA PRO A 34 3.19 11.13 -13.41
C PRO A 34 2.35 10.26 -12.46
N ILE A 35 2.10 9.00 -12.80
CA ILE A 35 1.43 8.06 -11.88
C ILE A 35 2.30 7.83 -10.65
N SER A 36 3.57 7.46 -10.82
CA SER A 36 4.50 7.23 -9.72
C SER A 36 4.67 8.47 -8.83
N GLU A 37 4.76 9.67 -9.41
CA GLU A 37 4.83 10.92 -8.64
C GLU A 37 3.56 11.16 -7.83
N ALA A 38 2.38 10.90 -8.41
CA ALA A 38 1.11 11.04 -7.71
C ALA A 38 0.95 10.03 -6.56
N GLU A 39 1.35 8.77 -6.79
CA GLU A 39 1.35 7.72 -5.77
C GLU A 39 2.31 8.05 -4.61
N ASN A 40 3.53 8.51 -4.91
CA ASN A 40 4.48 8.91 -3.89
C ASN A 40 3.97 10.10 -3.07
N LYS A 41 3.36 11.10 -3.73
CA LYS A 41 2.75 12.23 -3.05
C LYS A 41 1.59 11.80 -2.14
N ALA A 42 0.73 10.92 -2.62
CA ALA A 42 -0.38 10.38 -1.83
C ALA A 42 0.14 9.56 -0.63
N LYS A 43 1.19 8.75 -0.84
CA LYS A 43 1.85 7.98 0.22
C LYS A 43 2.43 8.89 1.30
N MET A 44 3.17 9.93 0.92
CA MET A 44 3.73 10.88 1.88
C MET A 44 2.66 11.64 2.65
N ALA A 45 1.59 12.08 2.00
CA ALA A 45 0.45 12.70 2.67
C ALA A 45 -0.24 11.74 3.66
N ALA A 46 -0.33 10.46 3.33
CA ALA A 46 -0.83 9.44 4.26
C ALA A 46 0.12 9.26 5.45
N TYR A 47 1.44 9.24 5.26
CA TYR A 47 2.41 9.18 6.35
C TYR A 47 2.28 10.38 7.30
N GLU A 48 2.15 11.58 6.76
CA GLU A 48 1.89 12.79 7.56
C GLU A 48 0.57 12.71 8.35
N SER A 49 -0.44 12.04 7.79
CA SER A 49 -1.74 11.85 8.47
C SER A 49 -1.69 10.81 9.60
N VAL A 50 -0.88 9.75 9.46
CA VAL A 50 -0.76 8.70 10.46
C VAL A 50 0.28 9.02 11.54
N PHE A 51 1.22 9.94 11.26
CA PHE A 51 2.20 10.41 12.22
C PHE A 51 2.49 11.90 11.98
N SER A 52 1.75 12.78 12.63
CA SER A 52 1.81 14.23 12.40
C SER A 52 2.92 14.91 13.20
N GLY A 53 3.46 16.01 12.63
CA GLY A 53 4.40 16.89 13.32
C GLY A 53 5.84 16.39 13.40
N VAL A 54 6.21 15.45 12.54
CA VAL A 54 7.53 14.82 12.44
C VAL A 54 8.09 14.97 11.02
N GLU A 55 9.38 14.74 10.85
CA GLU A 55 10.03 14.57 9.56
C GLU A 55 10.29 13.09 9.32
N PHE A 56 10.27 12.65 8.03
CA PHE A 56 10.49 11.27 7.67
C PHE A 56 11.86 11.10 7.03
N GLU A 57 12.63 10.17 7.55
CA GLU A 57 13.97 9.86 7.06
C GLU A 57 14.06 8.40 6.62
N GLU A 58 14.76 8.16 5.52
CA GLU A 58 15.07 6.81 5.06
C GLU A 58 16.00 6.08 6.05
N ILE A 59 15.73 4.81 6.27
CA ILE A 59 16.58 3.97 7.13
C ILE A 59 17.65 3.35 6.25
N ASN A 60 18.93 3.61 6.56
CA ASN A 60 20.04 2.93 5.91
C ASN A 60 19.90 1.41 6.10
N SER A 61 19.78 0.69 4.98
CA SER A 61 19.54 -0.76 4.94
C SER A 61 18.09 -1.20 5.17
N SER A 62 17.11 -0.30 5.01
CA SER A 62 15.67 -0.66 5.07
C SER A 62 15.34 -1.87 4.17
N ASP A 63 15.86 -1.92 2.95
CA ASP A 63 15.65 -3.04 2.01
C ASP A 63 16.04 -4.40 2.59
N LYS A 64 17.12 -4.47 3.37
CA LYS A 64 17.56 -5.72 4.02
C LYS A 64 16.65 -6.11 5.16
N LEU A 65 16.20 -5.12 5.95
CA LEU A 65 15.27 -5.34 7.06
C LEU A 65 13.90 -5.77 6.52
N ILE A 66 13.39 -5.06 5.52
CA ILE A 66 12.13 -5.37 4.85
C ILE A 66 12.16 -6.79 4.26
N LYS A 67 13.26 -7.14 3.57
CA LYS A 67 13.42 -8.48 3.01
C LYS A 67 13.45 -9.56 4.10
N ALA A 68 14.21 -9.35 5.18
CA ALA A 68 14.28 -10.29 6.27
C ALA A 68 12.92 -10.47 6.97
N GLU A 69 12.16 -9.39 7.16
CA GLU A 69 10.83 -9.44 7.74
C GLU A 69 9.83 -10.16 6.83
N ASN A 70 9.82 -9.85 5.54
CA ASN A 70 8.96 -10.51 4.57
C ASN A 70 9.28 -12.01 4.42
N ASP A 71 10.56 -12.38 4.50
CA ASP A 71 10.98 -13.79 4.48
C ASP A 71 10.56 -14.54 5.78
N SER A 72 10.43 -13.81 6.89
CA SER A 72 10.11 -14.35 8.23
C SER A 72 8.63 -14.19 8.59
N ALA A 73 7.88 -13.41 7.82
CA ALA A 73 6.51 -13.01 8.14
C ALA A 73 5.59 -14.23 8.30
N PRO A 74 4.89 -14.35 9.42
CA PRO A 74 3.95 -15.45 9.65
C PRO A 74 2.66 -15.31 8.85
N VAL A 75 2.45 -14.16 8.20
CA VAL A 75 1.24 -13.87 7.44
C VAL A 75 1.47 -14.20 5.97
N GLN A 76 0.79 -15.22 5.47
CA GLN A 76 0.80 -15.52 4.04
C GLN A 76 0.14 -14.39 3.24
N ASN A 77 0.74 -14.06 2.10
CA ASN A 77 0.24 -13.05 1.17
C ASN A 77 0.26 -11.60 1.71
N ALA A 78 1.14 -11.28 2.63
CA ALA A 78 1.38 -9.90 3.06
C ALA A 78 2.87 -9.58 2.99
N SER A 79 3.19 -8.34 2.63
CA SER A 79 4.56 -7.83 2.58
C SER A 79 4.64 -6.42 3.12
N VAL A 80 5.75 -6.10 3.76
CA VAL A 80 6.14 -4.72 4.06
C VAL A 80 6.80 -4.15 2.80
N ASP A 81 6.33 -2.99 2.34
CA ASP A 81 6.82 -2.36 1.11
C ASP A 81 7.87 -1.29 1.40
N ASP A 82 7.68 -0.54 2.50
CA ASP A 82 8.51 0.61 2.82
C ASP A 82 8.47 0.91 4.33
N VAL A 83 9.59 1.35 4.90
CA VAL A 83 9.70 1.78 6.30
C VAL A 83 10.54 3.04 6.38
N LEU A 84 9.99 4.09 6.99
CA LEU A 84 10.69 5.33 7.27
C LEU A 84 10.75 5.59 8.77
N ARG A 85 11.80 6.25 9.20
CA ARG A 85 11.97 6.73 10.56
C ARG A 85 11.28 8.09 10.73
N ALA A 86 10.44 8.22 11.74
CA ALA A 86 9.84 9.47 12.14
C ALA A 86 10.74 10.16 13.17
N VAL A 87 11.18 11.38 12.89
CA VAL A 87 12.08 12.17 13.74
C VAL A 87 11.44 13.48 14.17
N ASP A 88 11.75 13.89 15.39
CA ASP A 88 11.35 15.19 15.89
C ASP A 88 12.26 16.32 15.34
N LYS A 89 11.95 17.57 15.66
CA LYS A 89 12.73 18.75 15.25
C LYS A 89 14.17 18.75 15.76
N ASN A 90 14.53 17.88 16.71
CA ASN A 90 15.87 17.74 17.27
C ASN A 90 16.61 16.55 16.62
N GLY A 91 16.00 15.84 15.68
CA GLY A 91 16.55 14.66 15.04
C GLY A 91 16.44 13.37 15.87
N ASN A 92 15.66 13.36 16.96
CA ASN A 92 15.45 12.15 17.75
C ASN A 92 14.36 11.28 17.10
N THR A 93 14.59 9.98 17.05
CA THR A 93 13.59 9.03 16.59
C THR A 93 12.41 8.97 17.58
N VAL A 94 11.22 9.31 17.11
CA VAL A 94 9.98 9.26 17.90
C VAL A 94 9.08 8.10 17.47
N GLY A 95 9.35 7.52 16.30
CA GLY A 95 8.59 6.38 15.79
C GLY A 95 9.02 5.94 14.41
N TYR A 96 8.16 5.14 13.81
CA TYR A 96 8.33 4.65 12.45
C TYR A 96 7.00 4.72 11.71
N VAL A 97 7.05 4.98 10.41
CA VAL A 97 5.92 4.79 9.50
C VAL A 97 6.28 3.72 8.48
N MET A 98 5.31 2.92 8.12
CA MET A 98 5.50 1.87 7.14
C MET A 98 4.31 1.76 6.21
N SER A 99 4.57 1.27 5.00
CA SER A 99 3.52 0.76 4.12
C SER A 99 3.64 -0.75 3.99
N ALA A 100 2.49 -1.40 3.91
CA ALA A 100 2.40 -2.84 3.72
C ALA A 100 1.27 -3.16 2.75
N THR A 101 1.45 -4.24 1.99
CA THR A 101 0.46 -4.75 1.03
C THR A 101 0.02 -6.14 1.44
N SER A 102 -1.28 -6.37 1.47
CA SER A 102 -1.89 -7.70 1.60
C SER A 102 -2.55 -8.10 0.30
N ALA A 103 -2.18 -9.24 -0.25
CA ALA A 103 -2.81 -9.84 -1.43
C ALA A 103 -4.04 -10.70 -1.08
N SER A 104 -4.53 -10.62 0.16
CA SER A 104 -5.68 -11.40 0.66
C SER A 104 -7.00 -10.62 0.65
N GLY A 105 -7.07 -9.44 0.02
CA GLY A 105 -8.32 -8.72 -0.18
C GLY A 105 -9.27 -9.47 -1.13
N TYR A 106 -10.57 -9.25 -0.98
CA TYR A 106 -11.58 -9.87 -1.84
C TYR A 106 -11.52 -9.36 -3.28
N GLY A 107 -11.25 -8.06 -3.45
CA GLY A 107 -11.14 -7.41 -4.75
C GLY A 107 -9.71 -7.39 -5.32
N GLY A 108 -8.74 -7.86 -4.57
CA GLY A 108 -7.31 -7.81 -4.90
C GLY A 108 -6.46 -7.22 -3.77
N ASP A 109 -5.32 -6.64 -4.12
CA ASP A 109 -4.38 -6.10 -3.15
C ASP A 109 -4.98 -4.94 -2.35
N VAL A 110 -4.72 -4.95 -1.04
CA VAL A 110 -5.01 -3.84 -0.13
C VAL A 110 -3.68 -3.31 0.40
N LYS A 111 -3.40 -2.04 0.14
CA LYS A 111 -2.21 -1.36 0.60
C LYS A 111 -2.54 -0.36 1.70
N ILE A 112 -1.77 -0.40 2.77
CA ILE A 112 -1.98 0.42 3.96
C ILE A 112 -0.74 1.22 4.33
N ALA A 113 -0.94 2.31 5.07
CA ALA A 113 0.09 3.01 5.82
C ALA A 113 -0.24 2.93 7.31
N ILE A 114 0.77 2.74 8.14
CA ILE A 114 0.65 2.69 9.59
C ILE A 114 1.81 3.44 10.23
N GLY A 115 1.52 4.20 11.29
CA GLY A 115 2.53 4.83 12.13
C GLY A 115 2.60 4.13 13.48
N ILE A 116 3.80 3.99 14.03
CA ILE A 116 4.06 3.38 15.33
C ILE A 116 4.97 4.29 16.15
N SER A 117 4.55 4.61 17.37
CA SER A 117 5.32 5.38 18.35
C SER A 117 6.30 4.46 19.09
N VAL A 118 7.54 4.93 19.25
CA VAL A 118 8.56 4.21 20.05
C VAL A 118 8.36 4.43 21.55
N ALA A 119 7.70 5.52 21.96
CA ALA A 119 7.56 5.89 23.37
C ALA A 119 6.64 4.94 24.16
N ASP A 120 5.62 4.41 23.52
CA ASP A 120 4.56 3.63 24.16
C ASP A 120 4.11 2.38 23.37
N ASP A 121 4.83 2.05 22.29
CA ASP A 121 4.55 0.92 21.39
C ASP A 121 3.09 0.91 20.86
N LYS A 122 2.58 2.11 20.57
CA LYS A 122 1.21 2.28 20.07
C LYS A 122 1.17 2.71 18.62
N ILE A 123 0.08 2.34 17.97
CA ILE A 123 -0.26 2.81 16.63
C ILE A 123 -0.67 4.28 16.74
N THR A 124 0.04 5.16 16.01
CA THR A 124 -0.27 6.60 15.96
C THR A 124 -1.38 6.90 14.99
N GLY A 125 -1.49 6.10 13.93
CA GLY A 125 -2.53 6.23 12.91
C GLY A 125 -2.46 5.09 11.90
N PHE A 126 -3.55 4.94 11.15
CA PHE A 126 -3.73 3.93 10.10
C PHE A 126 -4.43 4.57 8.91
N LYS A 127 -3.99 4.27 7.70
CA LYS A 127 -4.60 4.77 6.46
C LYS A 127 -4.56 3.71 5.37
N VAL A 128 -5.66 3.56 4.63
CA VAL A 128 -5.68 2.74 3.41
C VAL A 128 -5.15 3.60 2.26
N LEU A 129 -4.09 3.13 1.59
CA LEU A 129 -3.45 3.81 0.45
C LEU A 129 -4.12 3.44 -0.87
N SER A 130 -4.41 2.16 -1.06
CA SER A 130 -5.11 1.67 -2.24
C SER A 130 -5.82 0.35 -1.95
N HIS A 131 -6.91 0.09 -2.66
CA HIS A 131 -7.66 -1.16 -2.63
C HIS A 131 -8.47 -1.33 -3.92
N SER A 132 -8.90 -2.55 -4.18
CA SER A 132 -9.83 -2.88 -5.27
C SER A 132 -11.16 -3.45 -4.75
N GLU A 133 -11.48 -3.17 -3.48
CA GLU A 133 -12.68 -3.69 -2.82
C GLU A 133 -13.96 -3.08 -3.36
N THR A 134 -15.06 -3.83 -3.23
CA THR A 134 -16.39 -3.43 -3.70
C THR A 134 -16.93 -2.26 -2.88
N ALA A 135 -17.44 -1.22 -3.57
CA ALA A 135 -18.10 -0.08 -2.95
C ALA A 135 -19.27 -0.50 -2.07
N GLY A 136 -19.34 0.09 -0.86
CA GLY A 136 -20.38 -0.23 0.14
C GLY A 136 -20.16 -1.54 0.91
N LEU A 137 -19.12 -2.31 0.58
CA LEU A 137 -18.68 -3.51 1.29
C LEU A 137 -17.24 -3.31 1.79
N GLY A 138 -16.26 -3.98 1.20
CA GLY A 138 -14.86 -3.88 1.61
C GLY A 138 -14.27 -2.47 1.50
N ALA A 139 -14.77 -1.63 0.58
CA ALA A 139 -14.35 -0.23 0.46
C ALA A 139 -14.63 0.62 1.72
N LYS A 140 -15.45 0.16 2.66
CA LYS A 140 -15.63 0.80 3.97
C LYS A 140 -14.36 0.86 4.81
N CYS A 141 -13.35 0.07 4.52
CA CYS A 141 -12.04 0.17 5.15
C CYS A 141 -11.38 1.56 4.97
N THR A 142 -11.84 2.37 4.02
CA THR A 142 -11.38 3.75 3.83
C THR A 142 -12.15 4.79 4.62
N GLU A 143 -13.26 4.42 5.28
CA GLU A 143 -14.04 5.34 6.10
C GLU A 143 -13.27 5.69 7.38
N ASP A 144 -13.39 6.94 7.81
CA ASP A 144 -12.66 7.44 8.99
C ASP A 144 -13.04 6.68 10.25
N ASP A 145 -14.31 6.26 10.39
CA ASP A 145 -14.80 5.47 11.53
C ASP A 145 -14.05 4.14 11.66
N PHE A 146 -13.70 3.50 10.54
CA PHE A 146 -12.90 2.28 10.56
C PHE A 146 -11.42 2.59 10.84
N GLN A 147 -10.84 3.55 10.12
CA GLN A 147 -9.42 3.84 10.21
C GLN A 147 -9.02 4.38 11.59
N ASN A 148 -9.87 5.21 12.19
CA ASN A 148 -9.59 5.81 13.50
C ASN A 148 -9.61 4.81 14.66
N GLN A 149 -10.15 3.61 14.47
CA GLN A 149 -10.13 2.57 15.51
C GLN A 149 -8.71 2.12 15.89
N PHE A 150 -7.76 2.25 14.95
CA PHE A 150 -6.39 1.79 15.15
C PHE A 150 -5.55 2.75 15.98
N ALA A 151 -5.84 4.05 15.96
CA ALA A 151 -5.09 5.04 16.69
C ALA A 151 -5.14 4.80 18.21
N GLY A 152 -3.97 4.77 18.85
CA GLY A 152 -3.82 4.50 20.28
C GLY A 152 -3.87 3.01 20.66
N LYS A 153 -4.12 2.10 19.72
CA LYS A 153 -4.05 0.65 19.96
C LYS A 153 -2.59 0.19 20.07
N SER A 154 -2.38 -0.94 20.74
CA SER A 154 -1.07 -1.58 20.83
C SER A 154 -0.55 -1.94 19.43
N ALA A 155 0.73 -1.69 19.16
CA ALA A 155 1.39 -2.11 17.92
C ALA A 155 1.62 -3.63 17.81
N GLY A 156 1.21 -4.39 18.81
CA GLY A 156 1.25 -5.85 18.82
C GLY A 156 0.12 -6.50 18.01
N LYS A 157 -0.17 -7.74 18.37
CA LYS A 157 -1.24 -8.50 17.69
C LYS A 157 -2.60 -7.90 18.02
N LEU A 158 -3.30 -7.43 16.99
CA LEU A 158 -4.70 -7.02 17.08
C LEU A 158 -5.62 -8.21 16.80
N SER A 159 -6.76 -8.25 17.48
CA SER A 159 -7.84 -9.20 17.26
C SER A 159 -9.09 -8.49 16.76
N TYR A 160 -9.81 -9.14 15.87
CA TYR A 160 -11.07 -8.67 15.35
C TYR A 160 -12.23 -9.13 16.25
N VAL A 161 -13.14 -8.21 16.57
CA VAL A 161 -14.39 -8.49 17.31
C VAL A 161 -15.60 -7.98 16.53
N LYS A 162 -16.78 -8.58 16.73
CA LYS A 162 -18.01 -8.20 15.99
C LYS A 162 -18.85 -7.11 16.68
N ASN A 163 -18.48 -6.68 17.84
CA ASN A 163 -19.17 -5.63 18.59
C ASN A 163 -18.10 -4.77 19.24
N ALA A 164 -18.38 -3.51 19.44
CA ALA A 164 -17.47 -2.49 19.92
C ALA A 164 -16.21 -3.02 20.65
N ALA A 165 -15.03 -2.73 20.11
CA ALA A 165 -13.75 -3.13 20.68
C ALA A 165 -13.62 -2.67 22.13
N ALA A 166 -13.36 -3.61 23.05
CA ALA A 166 -13.32 -3.35 24.49
C ALA A 166 -11.90 -3.17 25.04
N SER A 167 -10.86 -3.47 24.26
CA SER A 167 -9.46 -3.40 24.69
C SER A 167 -8.54 -2.75 23.66
N ASP A 168 -7.32 -2.39 24.07
CA ASP A 168 -6.28 -1.81 23.21
C ASP A 168 -5.75 -2.79 22.14
N SER A 169 -6.12 -4.07 22.24
CA SER A 169 -5.75 -5.11 21.28
C SER A 169 -6.91 -5.57 20.39
N GLU A 170 -8.05 -4.87 20.41
CA GLU A 170 -9.25 -5.23 19.65
C GLU A 170 -9.66 -4.13 18.68
N ILE A 171 -10.17 -4.54 17.52
CA ILE A 171 -10.80 -3.68 16.49
C ILE A 171 -12.17 -4.27 16.12
N ASP A 172 -13.11 -3.44 15.68
CA ASP A 172 -14.47 -3.81 15.27
C ASP A 172 -14.66 -3.67 13.75
#